data_34dcae64646bc28aad7fa2b5bdb60cc4
#
_entry.id   34dcae64646bc28aad7fa2b5bdb60cc4
#
_cell.length_a   1.000
_cell.length_b   1.000
_cell.length_c   1.000
_cell.angle_alpha   90.00
_cell.angle_beta   90.00
_cell.angle_gamma   90.00
#
_symmetry.space_group_name_H-M   'P 1'
#
loop_
_entity.id
_entity.type
_entity.pdbx_description
1 polymer ?
#
loop_
_entity_poly.entity_id
_entity_poly.type
_entity_poly.pdbx_seq_one_letter_code
_entity_poly.pdbx_strand_id
1 'polypeptide(L)'
;KRIIIVPHGPLHYLPFQALRVDGQYLIERNPISIAPSISIAAKLAERTPTVAAQLVAFGNPTINPDVADPLPGAEREVHELSRQFPGATLFFKDHANKSNFEASAPKARLLHVAAHAMADTLDPLHSKVLLADENGQPNYLEARDVMGMDLTGTAMIALSACESGLGRVEDGDEVLGFTRSFLSAGTSTLLASLWPVSDAATETLMTTLYDDLAKGEQVQDAMRDAQRAVMANPETAHPFFWAPFNLIGNWRLKVEK
;
A
#
# COMPACT_ATOMS: atom_id res chain seq x y z
N LYS A 1 -10.86 12.65 17.34
CA LYS A 1 -9.94 13.60 16.67
C LYS A 1 -9.04 12.81 15.73
N ARG A 2 -8.67 13.35 14.55
CA ARG A 2 -7.71 12.77 13.63
C ARG A 2 -6.30 13.25 13.94
N ILE A 3 -5.31 12.39 13.72
CA ILE A 3 -3.89 12.72 13.92
C ILE A 3 -3.20 12.61 12.58
N ILE A 4 -2.45 13.66 12.22
CA ILE A 4 -1.57 13.67 11.06
C ILE A 4 -0.16 13.87 11.61
N ILE A 5 0.75 12.97 11.28
CA ILE A 5 2.11 12.95 11.76
C ILE A 5 3.05 13.34 10.63
N VAL A 6 3.96 14.25 10.89
CA VAL A 6 5.04 14.60 9.98
C VAL A 6 6.34 14.15 10.65
N PRO A 7 6.78 12.92 10.39
CA PRO A 7 7.97 12.38 11.04
C PRO A 7 9.24 13.01 10.46
N HIS A 8 10.33 12.91 11.21
CA HIS A 8 11.66 13.36 10.78
C HIS A 8 12.71 12.32 11.18
N GLY A 9 13.65 12.05 10.28
CA GLY A 9 14.75 11.11 10.51
C GLY A 9 14.24 9.73 10.93
N PRO A 10 14.81 9.11 11.97
CA PRO A 10 14.43 7.75 12.39
C PRO A 10 12.95 7.58 12.79
N LEU A 11 12.21 8.68 13.00
CA LEU A 11 10.78 8.59 13.32
C LEU A 11 9.93 8.11 12.14
N HIS A 12 10.45 8.10 10.92
CA HIS A 12 9.76 7.48 9.78
C HIS A 12 9.54 5.97 9.98
N TYR A 13 10.36 5.31 10.80
CA TYR A 13 10.27 3.87 11.09
C TYR A 13 9.45 3.56 12.33
N LEU A 14 8.95 4.58 13.04
CA LEU A 14 8.15 4.38 14.24
C LEU A 14 6.69 4.07 13.87
N PRO A 15 6.14 2.91 14.25
CA PRO A 15 4.73 2.61 14.06
C PRO A 15 3.90 3.38 15.09
N PHE A 16 3.61 4.65 14.82
CA PHE A 16 2.90 5.55 15.74
C PHE A 16 1.56 4.99 16.23
N GLN A 17 0.88 4.21 15.40
CA GLN A 17 -0.37 3.55 15.73
C GLN A 17 -0.25 2.58 16.91
N ALA A 18 0.94 2.01 17.15
CA ALA A 18 1.23 1.11 18.26
C ALA A 18 1.66 1.82 19.55
N LEU A 19 1.83 3.13 19.54
CA LEU A 19 2.11 3.87 20.76
C LEU A 19 0.94 3.76 21.74
N ARG A 20 1.23 3.61 23.01
CA ARG A 20 0.22 3.47 24.07
C ARG A 20 0.04 4.78 24.85
N VAL A 21 -1.22 5.16 25.02
CA VAL A 21 -1.63 6.31 25.84
C VAL A 21 -2.76 5.83 26.76
N ASP A 22 -2.58 5.96 28.06
CA ASP A 22 -3.54 5.51 29.10
C ASP A 22 -3.94 4.02 28.94
N GLY A 23 -2.99 3.17 28.57
CA GLY A 23 -3.21 1.73 28.44
C GLY A 23 -3.79 1.28 27.08
N GLN A 24 -4.25 2.17 26.22
CA GLN A 24 -4.76 1.88 24.87
C GLN A 24 -3.74 2.22 23.79
N TYR A 25 -3.80 1.55 22.65
CA TYR A 25 -3.02 1.93 21.48
C TYR A 25 -3.58 3.23 20.86
N LEU A 26 -2.70 4.05 20.29
CA LEU A 26 -3.09 5.34 19.74
C LEU A 26 -4.14 5.20 18.62
N ILE A 27 -4.03 4.14 17.81
CA ILE A 27 -4.97 3.85 16.72
C ILE A 27 -6.39 3.51 17.23
N GLU A 28 -6.52 2.91 18.41
CA GLU A 28 -7.83 2.62 19.00
C GLU A 28 -8.60 3.92 19.29
N ARG A 29 -7.87 4.98 19.64
CA ARG A 29 -8.45 6.28 20.03
C ARG A 29 -8.63 7.22 18.84
N ASN A 30 -7.70 7.19 17.90
CA ASN A 30 -7.61 8.19 16.82
C ASN A 30 -7.19 7.56 15.49
N PRO A 31 -7.86 7.90 14.39
CA PRO A 31 -7.32 7.61 13.06
C PRO A 31 -6.00 8.37 12.85
N ILE A 32 -5.02 7.69 12.26
CA ILE A 32 -3.65 8.20 12.08
C ILE A 32 -3.28 8.16 10.61
N SER A 33 -2.59 9.19 10.15
CA SER A 33 -1.91 9.22 8.85
C SER A 33 -0.57 9.90 8.94
N ILE A 34 0.29 9.59 7.98
CA ILE A 34 1.61 10.17 7.83
C ILE A 34 1.60 11.18 6.68
N ALA A 35 2.36 12.25 6.81
CA ALA A 35 2.59 13.17 5.71
C ALA A 35 4.06 13.54 5.59
N PRO A 36 4.60 13.68 4.35
CA PRO A 36 6.01 14.06 4.16
C PRO A 36 6.33 15.46 4.69
N SER A 37 5.36 16.38 4.62
CA SER A 37 5.41 17.72 5.22
C SER A 37 4.01 18.30 5.33
N ILE A 38 3.84 19.35 6.15
CA ILE A 38 2.55 20.06 6.27
C ILE A 38 2.14 20.67 4.92
N SER A 39 3.07 21.23 4.16
CA SER A 39 2.77 21.83 2.85
C SER A 39 2.33 20.80 1.83
N ILE A 40 2.97 19.63 1.80
CA ILE A 40 2.56 18.51 0.93
C ILE A 40 1.21 17.98 1.39
N ALA A 41 0.99 17.78 2.69
CA ALA A 41 -0.29 17.33 3.23
C ALA A 41 -1.45 18.24 2.77
N ALA A 42 -1.29 19.56 2.86
CA ALA A 42 -2.30 20.52 2.42
C ALA A 42 -2.60 20.38 0.91
N LYS A 43 -1.56 20.31 0.08
CA LYS A 43 -1.72 20.14 -1.38
C LYS A 43 -2.39 18.82 -1.76
N LEU A 44 -2.03 17.73 -1.09
CA LEU A 44 -2.64 16.42 -1.36
C LEU A 44 -4.10 16.38 -0.93
N ALA A 45 -4.48 17.06 0.15
CA ALA A 45 -5.87 17.15 0.62
C ALA A 45 -6.79 17.92 -0.33
N GLU A 46 -6.24 18.76 -1.22
CA GLU A 46 -6.97 19.51 -2.23
C GLU A 46 -7.11 18.76 -3.56
N ARG A 47 -6.33 17.68 -3.76
CA ARG A 47 -6.39 16.89 -4.99
C ARG A 47 -7.72 16.18 -5.11
N THR A 48 -8.39 16.42 -6.24
CA THR A 48 -9.61 15.70 -6.64
C THR A 48 -9.24 14.74 -7.77
N PRO A 49 -9.40 13.42 -7.57
CA PRO A 49 -9.12 12.46 -8.64
C PRO A 49 -10.03 12.69 -9.84
N THR A 50 -9.47 12.61 -11.02
CA THR A 50 -10.17 12.88 -12.29
C THR A 50 -10.74 11.64 -12.97
N VAL A 51 -10.33 10.45 -12.51
CA VAL A 51 -10.73 9.15 -13.06
C VAL A 51 -11.91 8.58 -12.29
N ALA A 52 -12.84 7.90 -12.97
CA ALA A 52 -13.95 7.18 -12.35
C ALA A 52 -13.43 6.13 -11.35
N ALA A 53 -14.27 5.76 -10.36
CA ALA A 53 -13.89 4.80 -9.32
C ALA A 53 -13.65 3.41 -9.92
N GLN A 54 -12.43 3.16 -10.38
CA GLN A 54 -11.99 1.88 -10.93
C GLN A 54 -10.84 1.33 -10.09
N LEU A 55 -10.99 0.08 -9.66
CA LEU A 55 -9.90 -0.69 -9.07
C LEU A 55 -9.10 -1.37 -10.17
N VAL A 56 -7.79 -1.18 -10.16
CA VAL A 56 -6.84 -2.01 -10.91
C VAL A 56 -5.97 -2.73 -9.87
N ALA A 57 -5.90 -4.05 -9.95
CA ALA A 57 -5.17 -4.83 -8.96
C ALA A 57 -4.25 -5.87 -9.62
N PHE A 58 -3.06 -6.01 -9.03
CA PHE A 58 -2.03 -6.98 -9.42
C PHE A 58 -1.80 -7.92 -8.25
N GLY A 59 -1.85 -9.23 -8.49
CA GLY A 59 -1.66 -10.23 -7.44
C GLY A 59 -0.87 -11.45 -7.89
N ASN A 60 0.04 -11.92 -7.02
CA ASN A 60 0.77 -13.16 -7.20
C ASN A 60 1.46 -13.28 -8.57
N PRO A 61 2.35 -12.37 -8.95
CA PRO A 61 3.11 -12.44 -10.21
C PRO A 61 3.86 -13.77 -10.32
N THR A 62 3.98 -14.32 -11.54
CA THR A 62 4.85 -15.46 -11.80
C THR A 62 6.31 -14.99 -11.81
N ILE A 63 7.05 -15.42 -10.82
CA ILE A 63 8.47 -15.10 -10.62
C ILE A 63 9.25 -16.40 -10.60
N ASN A 64 10.50 -16.38 -11.08
CA ASN A 64 11.39 -17.53 -10.97
C ASN A 64 11.46 -17.99 -9.50
N PRO A 65 11.16 -19.28 -9.19
CA PRO A 65 11.22 -19.80 -7.82
C PRO A 65 12.58 -19.69 -7.13
N ASP A 66 13.66 -19.54 -7.89
CA ASP A 66 15.01 -19.29 -7.34
C ASP A 66 15.14 -17.84 -6.79
N VAL A 67 14.20 -16.95 -7.14
CA VAL A 67 14.18 -15.53 -6.71
C VAL A 67 13.17 -15.31 -5.59
N ALA A 68 11.94 -15.80 -5.74
CA ALA A 68 10.90 -15.61 -4.72
C ALA A 68 9.80 -16.70 -4.83
N ASP A 69 9.22 -17.04 -3.69
CA ASP A 69 8.13 -18.00 -3.60
C ASP A 69 6.80 -17.43 -4.17
N PRO A 70 5.89 -18.28 -4.68
CA PRO A 70 4.54 -17.85 -5.04
C PRO A 70 3.76 -17.27 -3.86
N LEU A 71 2.89 -16.30 -4.12
CA LEU A 71 2.03 -15.61 -3.13
C LEU A 71 0.54 -15.98 -3.31
N PRO A 72 0.09 -17.19 -2.98
CA PRO A 72 -1.32 -17.57 -3.15
C PRO A 72 -2.27 -16.72 -2.27
N GLY A 73 -1.79 -16.16 -1.17
CA GLY A 73 -2.53 -15.21 -0.34
C GLY A 73 -2.84 -13.91 -1.09
N ALA A 74 -1.88 -13.37 -1.80
CA ALA A 74 -2.05 -12.17 -2.62
C ALA A 74 -3.10 -12.36 -3.74
N GLU A 75 -3.19 -13.56 -4.31
CA GLU A 75 -4.21 -13.86 -5.32
C GLU A 75 -5.62 -13.87 -4.70
N ARG A 76 -5.79 -14.49 -3.52
CA ARG A 76 -7.08 -14.48 -2.79
C ARG A 76 -7.45 -13.06 -2.37
N GLU A 77 -6.52 -12.29 -1.83
CA GLU A 77 -6.72 -10.89 -1.46
C GLU A 77 -7.30 -10.09 -2.63
N VAL A 78 -6.65 -10.09 -3.79
CA VAL A 78 -7.10 -9.35 -4.97
C VAL A 78 -8.49 -9.81 -5.45
N HIS A 79 -8.79 -11.10 -5.38
CA HIS A 79 -10.14 -11.62 -5.70
C HIS A 79 -11.20 -11.09 -4.73
N GLU A 80 -10.93 -11.05 -3.42
CA GLU A 80 -11.88 -10.51 -2.44
C GLU A 80 -12.13 -9.01 -2.67
N LEU A 81 -11.05 -8.22 -2.90
CA LEU A 81 -11.18 -6.79 -3.18
C LEU A 81 -12.06 -6.52 -4.41
N SER A 82 -11.96 -7.34 -5.45
CA SER A 82 -12.73 -7.16 -6.68
C SER A 82 -14.24 -7.28 -6.50
N ARG A 83 -14.69 -7.99 -5.47
CA ARG A 83 -16.13 -8.13 -5.15
C ARG A 83 -16.75 -6.81 -4.72
N GLN A 84 -15.96 -5.92 -4.13
CA GLN A 84 -16.40 -4.62 -3.65
C GLN A 84 -16.47 -3.58 -4.78
N PHE A 85 -15.72 -3.79 -5.86
CA PHE A 85 -15.58 -2.87 -6.98
C PHE A 85 -15.97 -3.52 -8.31
N PRO A 86 -17.27 -3.51 -8.68
CA PRO A 86 -17.72 -4.02 -9.97
C PRO A 86 -16.98 -3.33 -11.12
N GLY A 87 -16.45 -4.11 -12.06
CA GLY A 87 -15.63 -3.59 -13.15
C GLY A 87 -14.14 -3.43 -12.83
N ALA A 88 -13.67 -3.98 -11.72
CA ALA A 88 -12.24 -4.04 -11.41
C ALA A 88 -11.46 -4.75 -12.54
N THR A 89 -10.28 -4.25 -12.84
CA THR A 89 -9.32 -4.90 -13.74
C THR A 89 -8.28 -5.63 -12.92
N LEU A 90 -8.16 -6.94 -13.11
CA LEU A 90 -7.30 -7.80 -12.31
C LEU A 90 -6.22 -8.43 -13.17
N PHE A 91 -5.00 -8.42 -12.66
CA PHE A 91 -3.84 -9.04 -13.28
C PHE A 91 -3.22 -10.06 -12.31
N PHE A 92 -3.06 -11.29 -12.76
CA PHE A 92 -2.50 -12.40 -12.00
C PHE A 92 -1.41 -13.09 -12.80
N LYS A 93 -0.53 -13.80 -12.09
CA LYS A 93 0.50 -14.65 -12.70
C LYS A 93 1.29 -13.88 -13.77
N ASP A 94 1.39 -14.42 -14.99
CA ASP A 94 2.14 -13.84 -16.12
C ASP A 94 1.58 -12.47 -16.57
N HIS A 95 0.30 -12.20 -16.26
CA HIS A 95 -0.31 -10.92 -16.58
C HIS A 95 -0.01 -9.83 -15.54
N ALA A 96 0.43 -10.19 -14.34
CA ALA A 96 0.88 -9.24 -13.33
C ALA A 96 2.31 -8.74 -13.63
N ASN A 97 2.51 -8.18 -14.82
CA ASN A 97 3.78 -7.75 -15.38
C ASN A 97 3.89 -6.23 -15.50
N LYS A 98 5.11 -5.73 -15.76
CA LYS A 98 5.41 -4.30 -15.83
C LYS A 98 4.67 -3.62 -16.98
N SER A 99 4.58 -4.24 -18.14
CA SER A 99 3.88 -3.67 -19.31
C SER A 99 2.40 -3.41 -19.00
N ASN A 100 1.70 -4.35 -18.35
CA ASN A 100 0.32 -4.18 -17.92
C ASN A 100 0.20 -3.14 -16.79
N PHE A 101 1.19 -3.05 -15.89
CA PHE A 101 1.21 -2.02 -14.86
C PHE A 101 1.29 -0.62 -15.48
N GLU A 102 2.25 -0.37 -16.36
CA GLU A 102 2.46 0.91 -17.03
C GLU A 102 1.24 1.33 -17.87
N ALA A 103 0.58 0.37 -18.52
CA ALA A 103 -0.61 0.63 -19.35
C ALA A 103 -1.88 0.93 -18.52
N SER A 104 -1.99 0.38 -17.31
CA SER A 104 -3.24 0.37 -16.54
C SER A 104 -3.21 1.30 -15.33
N ALA A 105 -2.06 1.50 -14.69
CA ALA A 105 -1.93 2.34 -13.50
C ALA A 105 -2.41 3.79 -13.71
N PRO A 106 -2.13 4.47 -14.85
CA PRO A 106 -2.65 5.81 -15.10
C PRO A 106 -4.18 5.91 -15.19
N LYS A 107 -4.86 4.78 -15.43
CA LYS A 107 -6.33 4.70 -15.58
C LYS A 107 -7.02 4.29 -14.29
N ALA A 108 -6.27 3.86 -13.29
CA ALA A 108 -6.78 3.41 -12.02
C ALA A 108 -7.08 4.58 -11.10
N ARG A 109 -8.27 4.60 -10.47
CA ARG A 109 -8.50 5.45 -9.30
C ARG A 109 -7.94 4.83 -8.03
N LEU A 110 -8.12 3.51 -7.89
CA LEU A 110 -7.52 2.69 -6.84
C LEU A 110 -6.57 1.70 -7.52
N LEU A 111 -5.32 1.74 -7.12
CA LEU A 111 -4.29 0.81 -7.59
C LEU A 111 -3.87 -0.07 -6.42
N HIS A 112 -3.90 -1.37 -6.60
CA HIS A 112 -3.51 -2.34 -5.58
C HIS A 112 -2.45 -3.28 -6.13
N VAL A 113 -1.36 -3.47 -5.41
CA VAL A 113 -0.26 -4.34 -5.82
C VAL A 113 0.10 -5.27 -4.68
N ALA A 114 -0.27 -6.54 -4.84
CA ALA A 114 0.03 -7.63 -3.91
C ALA A 114 1.12 -8.53 -4.52
N ALA A 115 2.38 -8.18 -4.23
CA ALA A 115 3.56 -8.78 -4.81
C ALA A 115 4.74 -8.75 -3.82
N HIS A 116 5.87 -9.36 -4.17
CA HIS A 116 7.11 -9.16 -3.42
C HIS A 116 7.71 -7.78 -3.69
N ALA A 117 8.34 -7.20 -2.68
CA ALA A 117 9.14 -5.99 -2.83
C ALA A 117 10.56 -6.19 -2.27
N MET A 118 11.50 -5.45 -2.79
CA MET A 118 12.90 -5.44 -2.35
C MET A 118 13.33 -3.99 -2.12
N ALA A 119 13.79 -3.72 -0.90
CA ALA A 119 14.39 -2.43 -0.56
C ALA A 119 15.79 -2.28 -1.12
N ASP A 120 16.12 -1.07 -1.56
CA ASP A 120 17.50 -0.64 -1.71
C ASP A 120 17.77 0.48 -0.71
N THR A 121 18.51 0.16 0.35
CA THR A 121 18.79 1.08 1.46
C THR A 121 19.85 2.12 1.11
N LEU A 122 20.66 1.86 0.07
CA LEU A 122 21.70 2.79 -0.40
C LEU A 122 21.13 3.80 -1.41
N ASP A 123 20.22 3.34 -2.26
CA ASP A 123 19.51 4.19 -3.20
C ASP A 123 18.01 3.82 -3.23
N PRO A 124 17.16 4.46 -2.43
CA PRO A 124 15.74 4.12 -2.33
C PRO A 124 14.96 4.21 -3.65
N LEU A 125 15.48 4.90 -4.67
CA LEU A 125 14.88 4.92 -6.00
C LEU A 125 15.09 3.62 -6.79
N HIS A 126 16.03 2.77 -6.37
CA HIS A 126 16.23 1.42 -6.89
C HIS A 126 15.43 0.35 -6.13
N SER A 127 14.71 0.71 -5.06
CA SER A 127 13.73 -0.19 -4.46
C SER A 127 12.73 -0.66 -5.51
N LYS A 128 12.35 -1.92 -5.49
CA LYS A 128 11.60 -2.55 -6.57
C LYS A 128 10.48 -3.45 -6.07
N VAL A 129 9.39 -3.48 -6.82
CA VAL A 129 8.35 -4.51 -6.73
C VAL A 129 8.64 -5.55 -7.79
N LEU A 130 8.60 -6.82 -7.40
CA LEU A 130 8.80 -7.93 -8.31
C LEU A 130 7.50 -8.18 -9.05
N LEU A 131 7.54 -8.03 -10.37
CA LEU A 131 6.45 -8.35 -11.28
C LEU A 131 6.77 -9.61 -12.08
N ALA A 132 5.80 -10.11 -12.81
CA ALA A 132 5.99 -11.33 -13.58
C ALA A 132 7.13 -11.19 -14.59
N ASP A 133 7.95 -12.24 -14.67
CA ASP A 133 9.05 -12.32 -15.61
C ASP A 133 8.54 -12.15 -17.05
N GLU A 134 9.25 -11.39 -17.84
CA GLU A 134 8.95 -11.21 -19.25
C GLU A 134 10.06 -11.79 -20.12
N ASN A 135 9.69 -12.61 -21.10
CA ASN A 135 10.64 -13.29 -22.00
C ASN A 135 11.73 -14.10 -21.25
N GLY A 136 11.37 -14.68 -20.10
CA GLY A 136 12.29 -15.47 -19.27
C GLY A 136 13.34 -14.63 -18.52
N GLN A 137 13.13 -13.31 -18.41
CA GLN A 137 13.98 -12.42 -17.64
C GLN A 137 13.22 -11.83 -16.47
N PRO A 138 13.85 -11.71 -15.28
CA PRO A 138 13.23 -11.04 -14.13
C PRO A 138 12.79 -9.63 -14.50
N ASN A 139 11.57 -9.27 -14.10
CA ASN A 139 11.03 -7.96 -14.37
C ASN A 139 10.65 -7.23 -13.06
N TYR A 140 11.01 -5.98 -12.97
CA TYR A 140 10.87 -5.17 -11.77
C TYR A 140 10.22 -3.84 -12.10
N LEU A 141 9.34 -3.38 -11.22
CA LEU A 141 8.93 -1.99 -11.18
C LEU A 141 9.80 -1.28 -10.14
N GLU A 142 10.75 -0.48 -10.59
CA GLU A 142 11.58 0.32 -9.68
C GLU A 142 10.87 1.61 -9.27
N ALA A 143 11.18 2.12 -8.09
CA ALA A 143 10.61 3.37 -7.60
C ALA A 143 10.88 4.54 -8.57
N ARG A 144 12.05 4.56 -9.24
CA ARG A 144 12.37 5.57 -10.27
C ARG A 144 11.51 5.46 -11.53
N ASP A 145 11.06 4.27 -11.92
CA ASP A 145 10.18 4.10 -13.10
C ASP A 145 8.84 4.78 -12.84
N VAL A 146 8.32 4.64 -11.61
CA VAL A 146 7.07 5.27 -11.18
C VAL A 146 7.13 6.79 -11.26
N MET A 147 8.28 7.41 -10.98
CA MET A 147 8.43 8.88 -11.03
C MET A 147 8.18 9.46 -12.43
N GLY A 148 8.40 8.66 -13.48
CA GLY A 148 8.16 9.07 -14.88
C GLY A 148 6.73 8.92 -15.34
N MET A 149 5.83 8.34 -14.51
CA MET A 149 4.43 8.09 -14.88
C MET A 149 3.53 9.29 -14.55
N ASP A 150 2.40 9.40 -15.23
CA ASP A 150 1.32 10.30 -14.86
C ASP A 150 0.23 9.52 -14.08
N LEU A 151 0.26 9.65 -12.76
CA LEU A 151 -0.69 9.02 -11.84
C LEU A 151 -1.63 10.06 -11.19
N THR A 152 -1.83 11.21 -11.82
CA THR A 152 -2.71 12.28 -11.29
C THR A 152 -4.17 11.83 -11.15
N GLY A 153 -4.60 10.82 -11.93
CA GLY A 153 -5.91 10.17 -11.80
C GLY A 153 -5.99 9.17 -10.63
N THR A 154 -4.86 8.67 -10.14
CA THR A 154 -4.80 7.64 -9.12
C THR A 154 -4.93 8.26 -7.73
N ALA A 155 -6.08 8.03 -7.09
CA ALA A 155 -6.35 8.57 -5.77
C ALA A 155 -5.58 7.85 -4.67
N MET A 156 -5.48 6.53 -4.76
CA MET A 156 -4.77 5.70 -3.79
C MET A 156 -4.03 4.56 -4.47
N ILE A 157 -2.83 4.30 -3.99
CA ILE A 157 -2.15 3.03 -4.22
C ILE A 157 -1.95 2.30 -2.90
N ALA A 158 -2.27 1.02 -2.87
CA ALA A 158 -1.91 0.11 -1.78
C ALA A 158 -0.80 -0.84 -2.27
N LEU A 159 0.35 -0.75 -1.62
CA LEU A 159 1.43 -1.73 -1.77
C LEU A 159 1.26 -2.78 -0.67
N SER A 160 0.53 -3.83 -0.99
CA SER A 160 0.44 -5.06 -0.20
C SER A 160 1.67 -5.94 -0.53
N ALA A 161 2.84 -5.32 -0.43
CA ALA A 161 4.12 -5.89 -0.79
C ALA A 161 4.93 -6.01 0.49
N CYS A 162 4.99 -7.22 1.04
CA CYS A 162 5.83 -7.52 2.17
C CYS A 162 7.15 -8.10 1.65
N GLU A 163 8.26 -7.64 2.16
CA GLU A 163 9.55 -8.22 1.86
C GLU A 163 9.59 -9.67 2.36
N SER A 164 9.48 -10.63 1.46
CA SER A 164 9.56 -12.05 1.79
C SER A 164 11.03 -12.50 1.72
N GLY A 165 11.70 -12.54 2.87
CA GLY A 165 12.82 -13.47 3.09
C GLY A 165 14.13 -13.25 2.32
N LEU A 166 14.26 -12.24 1.50
CA LEU A 166 15.44 -12.00 0.66
C LEU A 166 16.43 -10.99 1.23
N GLY A 167 16.58 -10.95 2.55
CA GLY A 167 17.61 -10.13 3.18
C GLY A 167 17.14 -9.48 4.48
N ARG A 168 18.07 -9.04 5.31
CA ARG A 168 17.78 -8.29 6.53
C ARG A 168 17.08 -7.00 6.15
N VAL A 169 15.89 -6.78 6.73
CA VAL A 169 15.25 -5.46 6.76
C VAL A 169 16.16 -4.55 7.58
N GLU A 170 16.97 -3.79 6.92
CA GLU A 170 17.66 -2.67 7.53
C GLU A 170 16.97 -1.41 6.95
N ASP A 171 16.16 -0.77 7.83
CA ASP A 171 15.81 0.65 7.72
C ASP A 171 14.74 1.13 6.73
N GLY A 172 13.56 0.53 6.54
CA GLY A 172 12.34 1.21 6.03
C GLY A 172 12.47 2.25 4.87
N ASP A 173 13.61 2.32 4.23
CA ASP A 173 13.93 3.30 3.18
C ASP A 173 13.15 3.03 1.88
N GLU A 174 12.69 1.78 1.66
CA GLU A 174 11.82 1.45 0.55
C GLU A 174 10.50 2.21 0.59
N VAL A 175 9.92 2.36 1.78
CA VAL A 175 8.68 3.15 1.97
C VAL A 175 8.92 4.60 1.60
N LEU A 176 10.10 5.14 1.88
CA LEU A 176 10.48 6.50 1.48
C LEU A 176 10.68 6.62 -0.04
N GLY A 177 11.33 5.65 -0.67
CA GLY A 177 11.54 5.60 -2.12
C GLY A 177 10.21 5.58 -2.88
N PHE A 178 9.36 4.61 -2.59
CA PHE A 178 8.04 4.52 -3.21
C PHE A 178 7.10 5.66 -2.83
N THR A 179 7.14 6.15 -1.57
CA THR A 179 6.36 7.32 -1.16
C THR A 179 6.69 8.53 -2.03
N ARG A 180 7.99 8.82 -2.20
CA ARG A 180 8.43 9.93 -3.06
C ARG A 180 7.97 9.72 -4.49
N SER A 181 8.17 8.53 -5.04
CA SER A 181 7.89 8.23 -6.44
C SER A 181 6.40 8.34 -6.76
N PHE A 182 5.53 7.69 -6.00
CA PHE A 182 4.08 7.72 -6.23
C PHE A 182 3.47 9.11 -6.00
N LEU A 183 3.87 9.81 -4.94
CA LEU A 183 3.37 11.16 -4.69
C LEU A 183 3.86 12.16 -5.75
N SER A 184 5.10 12.00 -6.27
CA SER A 184 5.64 12.83 -7.35
C SER A 184 4.94 12.54 -8.67
N ALA A 185 4.62 11.27 -8.97
CA ALA A 185 3.86 10.86 -10.15
C ALA A 185 2.41 11.36 -10.14
N GLY A 186 1.89 11.82 -9.00
CA GLY A 186 0.57 12.42 -8.91
C GLY A 186 -0.42 11.73 -7.98
N THR A 187 -0.13 10.53 -7.49
CA THR A 187 -0.99 9.83 -6.51
C THR A 187 -1.17 10.68 -5.25
N SER A 188 -2.37 10.69 -4.67
CA SER A 188 -2.63 11.48 -3.47
C SER A 188 -2.47 10.69 -2.17
N THR A 189 -2.60 9.37 -2.21
CA THR A 189 -2.55 8.51 -1.02
C THR A 189 -1.78 7.23 -1.32
N LEU A 190 -0.88 6.86 -0.41
CA LEU A 190 -0.15 5.59 -0.43
C LEU A 190 -0.44 4.83 0.87
N LEU A 191 -0.71 3.54 0.74
CA LEU A 191 -0.68 2.57 1.83
C LEU A 191 0.52 1.63 1.62
N ALA A 192 1.38 1.54 2.63
CA ALA A 192 2.55 0.66 2.60
C ALA A 192 2.86 0.15 4.00
N SER A 193 3.55 -0.99 4.10
CA SER A 193 3.98 -1.58 5.37
C SER A 193 5.46 -1.30 5.66
N LEU A 194 5.81 -1.18 6.95
CA LEU A 194 7.17 -0.97 7.43
C LEU A 194 7.99 -2.27 7.56
N TRP A 195 7.30 -3.41 7.62
CA TRP A 195 7.93 -4.74 7.71
C TRP A 195 6.98 -5.81 7.19
N PRO A 196 7.50 -7.01 6.88
CA PRO A 196 6.69 -8.13 6.40
C PRO A 196 5.63 -8.57 7.42
N VAL A 197 4.42 -8.82 6.93
CA VAL A 197 3.28 -9.32 7.73
C VAL A 197 2.74 -10.60 7.11
N SER A 198 2.10 -11.45 7.93
CA SER A 198 1.49 -12.66 7.42
C SER A 198 0.34 -12.38 6.45
N ASP A 199 0.18 -13.21 5.43
CA ASP A 199 -0.89 -13.12 4.43
C ASP A 199 -2.28 -12.98 5.06
N ALA A 200 -2.59 -13.76 6.11
CA ALA A 200 -3.91 -13.75 6.74
C ALA A 200 -4.23 -12.40 7.44
N ALA A 201 -3.25 -11.77 8.07
CA ALA A 201 -3.44 -10.46 8.68
C ALA A 201 -3.58 -9.37 7.63
N THR A 202 -2.78 -9.44 6.56
CA THR A 202 -2.83 -8.52 5.42
C THR A 202 -4.16 -8.64 4.68
N GLU A 203 -4.63 -9.86 4.37
CA GLU A 203 -5.93 -10.12 3.75
C GLU A 203 -7.07 -9.52 4.57
N THR A 204 -7.08 -9.73 5.90
CA THR A 204 -8.09 -9.14 6.80
C THR A 204 -8.06 -7.61 6.77
N LEU A 205 -6.87 -7.03 6.84
CA LEU A 205 -6.70 -5.57 6.82
C LEU A 205 -7.19 -4.98 5.51
N MET A 206 -6.71 -5.50 4.38
CA MET A 206 -7.05 -4.98 3.06
C MET A 206 -8.54 -5.16 2.75
N THR A 207 -9.11 -6.33 3.02
CA THR A 207 -10.54 -6.56 2.80
C THR A 207 -11.39 -5.57 3.59
N THR A 208 -11.10 -5.36 4.88
CA THR A 208 -11.84 -4.40 5.71
C THR A 208 -11.68 -2.96 5.20
N LEU A 209 -10.46 -2.56 4.86
CA LEU A 209 -10.18 -1.24 4.30
C LEU A 209 -10.99 -0.96 3.03
N TYR A 210 -10.95 -1.89 2.07
CA TYR A 210 -11.63 -1.71 0.79
C TYR A 210 -13.16 -1.80 0.93
N ASP A 211 -13.67 -2.62 1.85
CA ASP A 211 -15.10 -2.64 2.21
C ASP A 211 -15.60 -1.27 2.68
N ASP A 212 -14.85 -0.63 3.57
CA ASP A 212 -15.22 0.66 4.12
C ASP A 212 -15.04 1.79 3.09
N LEU A 213 -14.01 1.72 2.24
CA LEU A 213 -13.87 2.62 1.10
C LEU A 213 -15.05 2.49 0.13
N ALA A 214 -15.51 1.25 -0.15
CA ALA A 214 -16.67 1.02 -1.02
C ALA A 214 -17.98 1.55 -0.45
N LYS A 215 -18.08 1.71 0.88
CA LYS A 215 -19.19 2.38 1.59
C LYS A 215 -19.07 3.90 1.60
N GLY A 216 -17.98 4.48 1.08
CA GLY A 216 -17.73 5.92 1.06
C GLY A 216 -17.13 6.47 2.34
N GLU A 217 -16.57 5.62 3.21
CA GLU A 217 -15.82 6.05 4.39
C GLU A 217 -14.57 6.83 3.99
N GLN A 218 -14.09 7.70 4.87
CA GLN A 218 -12.79 8.34 4.69
C GLN A 218 -11.66 7.33 4.90
N VAL A 219 -10.66 7.36 4.02
CA VAL A 219 -9.54 6.40 4.05
C VAL A 219 -8.84 6.30 5.40
N GLN A 220 -8.75 7.39 6.15
CA GLN A 220 -8.11 7.39 7.47
C GLN A 220 -8.98 6.67 8.53
N ASP A 221 -10.29 6.79 8.46
CA ASP A 221 -11.22 6.05 9.33
C ASP A 221 -11.26 4.58 8.92
N ALA A 222 -11.37 4.29 7.63
CA ALA A 222 -11.33 2.94 7.08
C ALA A 222 -10.03 2.21 7.46
N MET A 223 -8.88 2.89 7.41
CA MET A 223 -7.59 2.32 7.82
C MET A 223 -7.55 1.99 9.31
N ARG A 224 -8.05 2.88 10.18
CA ARG A 224 -8.17 2.58 11.61
C ARG A 224 -9.04 1.35 11.86
N ASP A 225 -10.19 1.27 11.20
CA ASP A 225 -11.13 0.17 11.42
C ASP A 225 -10.59 -1.15 10.87
N ALA A 226 -9.84 -1.11 9.77
CA ALA A 226 -9.09 -2.25 9.25
C ALA A 226 -8.02 -2.75 10.24
N GLN A 227 -7.20 -1.86 10.81
CA GLN A 227 -6.22 -2.25 11.83
C GLN A 227 -6.89 -2.83 13.09
N ARG A 228 -8.03 -2.26 13.53
CA ARG A 228 -8.80 -2.78 14.64
C ARG A 228 -9.42 -4.15 14.36
N ALA A 229 -9.83 -4.43 13.11
CA ALA A 229 -10.30 -5.75 12.72
C ALA A 229 -9.20 -6.83 12.87
N VAL A 230 -7.97 -6.50 12.47
CA VAL A 230 -6.81 -7.39 12.71
C VAL A 230 -6.52 -7.57 14.21
N MET A 231 -6.61 -6.50 15.00
CA MET A 231 -6.43 -6.55 16.47
C MET A 231 -7.49 -7.41 17.19
N ALA A 232 -8.69 -7.48 16.65
CA ALA A 232 -9.81 -8.20 17.27
C ALA A 232 -9.64 -9.73 17.24
N ASN A 233 -8.82 -10.26 16.34
CA ASN A 233 -8.50 -11.67 16.29
C ASN A 233 -7.35 -11.98 17.27
N PRO A 234 -7.53 -12.88 18.27
CA PRO A 234 -6.48 -13.24 19.23
C PRO A 234 -5.16 -13.68 18.61
N GLU A 235 -5.18 -14.32 17.44
CA GLU A 235 -3.98 -14.80 16.74
C GLU A 235 -3.17 -13.66 16.10
N THR A 236 -3.82 -12.55 15.77
CA THR A 236 -3.21 -11.37 15.12
C THR A 236 -3.30 -10.09 15.97
N ALA A 237 -3.70 -10.21 17.24
CA ALA A 237 -3.85 -9.06 18.16
C ALA A 237 -2.52 -8.36 18.48
N HIS A 238 -1.38 -9.05 18.31
CA HIS A 238 -0.07 -8.46 18.57
C HIS A 238 0.23 -7.34 17.55
N PRO A 239 0.80 -6.19 17.96
CA PRO A 239 1.09 -5.05 17.06
C PRO A 239 1.92 -5.40 15.83
N PHE A 240 2.69 -6.46 15.85
CA PHE A 240 3.43 -6.94 14.70
C PHE A 240 2.55 -7.12 13.46
N PHE A 241 1.27 -7.52 13.61
CA PHE A 241 0.39 -7.86 12.50
C PHE A 241 -0.38 -6.68 11.90
N TRP A 242 -0.58 -5.59 12.63
CA TRP A 242 -1.41 -4.46 12.20
C TRP A 242 -0.68 -3.11 12.22
N ALA A 243 0.36 -2.98 13.06
CA ALA A 243 1.04 -1.71 13.22
C ALA A 243 2.00 -1.31 12.08
N PRO A 244 2.51 -2.19 11.20
CA PRO A 244 3.40 -1.74 10.14
C PRO A 244 2.71 -0.93 9.05
N PHE A 245 1.40 -1.07 8.88
CA PHE A 245 0.70 -0.42 7.77
C PHE A 245 0.52 1.08 8.03
N ASN A 246 1.16 1.89 7.18
CA ASN A 246 1.10 3.34 7.20
C ASN A 246 0.24 3.88 6.07
N LEU A 247 -0.72 4.75 6.41
CA LEU A 247 -1.46 5.57 5.47
C LEU A 247 -0.71 6.88 5.29
N ILE A 248 -0.25 7.18 4.07
CA ILE A 248 0.58 8.33 3.76
C ILE A 248 -0.13 9.22 2.74
N GLY A 249 -0.21 10.53 3.00
CA GLY A 249 -0.76 11.51 2.07
C GLY A 249 -2.15 12.02 2.40
N ASN A 250 -3.09 11.98 1.45
CA ASN A 250 -4.44 12.53 1.60
C ASN A 250 -5.32 11.68 2.52
N TRP A 251 -5.43 12.07 3.76
CA TRP A 251 -6.26 11.41 4.78
C TRP A 251 -7.76 11.59 4.58
N ARG A 252 -8.18 12.58 3.75
CA ARG A 252 -9.60 12.92 3.49
C ARG A 252 -10.19 12.15 2.32
N LEU A 253 -9.38 11.36 1.62
CA LEU A 253 -9.82 10.61 0.46
C LEU A 253 -11.11 9.84 0.77
N LYS A 254 -12.07 9.96 -0.13
CA LYS A 254 -13.27 9.14 -0.23
C LYS A 254 -13.37 8.56 -1.62
N VAL A 255 -13.87 7.35 -1.70
CA VAL A 255 -14.17 6.71 -2.98
C VAL A 255 -15.69 6.85 -3.20
N GLU A 256 -16.06 7.79 -4.05
CA GLU A 256 -17.45 7.91 -4.50
C GLU A 256 -17.68 6.91 -5.64
N LYS A 257 -18.77 6.14 -5.54
CA LYS A 257 -19.19 5.16 -6.56
C LYS A 257 -19.78 5.85 -7.78
#